data_8e82e3cb799a490bef4e4e1dc7a9fafb
#
_entry.id   8e82e3cb799a490bef4e4e1dc7a9fafb
#
_cell.length_a   1.000
_cell.length_b   1.000
_cell.length_c   1.000
_cell.angle_alpha   90.00
_cell.angle_beta   90.00
_cell.angle_gamma   90.00
#
_symmetry.space_group_name_H-M   'P 1'
#
loop_
_entity.id
_entity.type
_entity.pdbx_description
1 polymer ?
#
loop_
_entity_poly.entity_id
_entity_poly.type
_entity_poly.pdbx_seq_one_letter_code
_entity_poly.pdbx_strand_id
1 'polypeptide(L)'
;KLGFRSVDEMIGRTDRLEPRLAVEHWKASGVDLSPLLHQPQVSDSIGRRCMIAQDHGLKDTLDSQILLDLCQPAIQRGERVEADLPIRNIHRVVATQVGSAVTRRYGPDGLPDDTIHLRFHGSAGQSFGAFIPRGVTLELEGDSNDYIGKGLSGGKIIVYPPEGSTFAPEANVIIGNVAFYGATSGEAYIRGVAGERFCVRNSGLKAVVEGVGDHACEYMTGGSVVVLGSTGRNFAAGMSGGLAYVIDWDGTFERKCNKEMVDLETLCDPAEIAEVKAMIHTHAELTGSLLAYRVLGNWDETLPHFVRVMPKDYKRMLQAFRDVENAGLSGDEAVMAAFEMNIHDAVRVSGN
;
A
#
# COMPACT_ATOMS: atom_id res chain seq x y z
N LYS A 1 -5.76 -35.73 19.63
CA LYS A 1 -6.84 -36.53 19.04
C LYS A 1 -6.37 -37.30 17.80
N LEU A 2 -5.41 -36.79 17.02
CA LEU A 2 -4.88 -37.44 15.81
C LEU A 2 -3.71 -38.41 16.10
N GLY A 3 -3.21 -38.47 17.33
CA GLY A 3 -2.12 -39.36 17.74
C GLY A 3 -0.71 -38.87 17.36
N PHE A 4 -0.55 -37.59 16.93
CA PHE A 4 0.74 -36.97 16.66
C PHE A 4 1.21 -36.14 17.86
N ARG A 5 2.53 -36.08 18.10
CA ARG A 5 3.17 -35.31 19.18
C ARG A 5 3.55 -33.89 18.72
N SER A 6 3.82 -33.75 17.41
CA SER A 6 4.19 -32.48 16.79
C SER A 6 3.54 -32.30 15.43
N VAL A 7 3.53 -31.08 14.93
CA VAL A 7 3.08 -30.76 13.55
C VAL A 7 3.99 -31.45 12.53
N ASP A 8 5.28 -31.52 12.79
CA ASP A 8 6.25 -32.19 11.92
C ASP A 8 5.94 -33.67 11.69
N GLU A 9 5.46 -34.38 12.71
CA GLU A 9 5.02 -35.77 12.57
C GLU A 9 3.75 -35.93 11.72
N MET A 10 2.95 -34.87 11.61
CA MET A 10 1.67 -34.87 10.90
C MET A 10 1.85 -34.53 9.42
N ILE A 11 2.86 -33.75 9.05
CA ILE A 11 3.08 -33.30 7.66
C ILE A 11 3.28 -34.51 6.74
N GLY A 12 2.55 -34.54 5.61
CA GLY A 12 2.62 -35.60 4.61
C GLY A 12 1.93 -36.92 4.99
N ARG A 13 1.22 -36.97 6.14
CA ARG A 13 0.53 -38.18 6.61
C ARG A 13 -0.89 -38.24 6.04
N THR A 14 -1.02 -38.27 4.69
CA THR A 14 -2.29 -38.40 3.99
C THR A 14 -2.96 -39.77 4.25
N ASP A 15 -2.20 -40.79 4.70
CA ASP A 15 -2.69 -42.07 5.19
C ASP A 15 -3.62 -41.95 6.41
N ARG A 16 -3.63 -40.79 7.08
CA ARG A 16 -4.50 -40.51 8.22
C ARG A 16 -5.76 -39.72 7.84
N LEU A 17 -5.96 -39.45 6.57
CA LEU A 17 -7.12 -38.72 6.04
C LEU A 17 -8.09 -39.73 5.39
N GLU A 18 -9.36 -39.67 5.77
CA GLU A 18 -10.41 -40.45 5.17
C GLU A 18 -11.37 -39.57 4.37
N PRO A 19 -11.41 -39.69 3.03
CA PRO A 19 -12.23 -38.82 2.19
C PRO A 19 -13.72 -39.16 2.23
N ARG A 20 -14.11 -40.32 2.77
CA ARG A 20 -15.49 -40.84 2.71
C ARG A 20 -16.53 -39.89 3.30
N LEU A 21 -16.26 -39.25 4.42
CA LEU A 21 -17.20 -38.33 5.08
C LEU A 21 -17.45 -37.05 4.27
N ALA A 22 -16.48 -36.62 3.44
CA ALA A 22 -16.65 -35.48 2.55
C ALA A 22 -17.48 -35.82 1.30
N VAL A 23 -17.47 -37.08 0.86
CA VAL A 23 -18.13 -37.56 -0.36
C VAL A 23 -19.63 -37.83 -0.16
N GLU A 24 -20.12 -37.99 1.07
CA GLU A 24 -21.54 -38.22 1.37
C GLU A 24 -22.43 -36.98 1.13
N HIS A 25 -21.85 -35.80 0.97
CA HIS A 25 -22.59 -34.59 0.63
C HIS A 25 -22.85 -34.53 -0.88
N TRP A 26 -24.08 -34.25 -1.31
CA TRP A 26 -24.47 -34.24 -2.72
C TRP A 26 -23.60 -33.36 -3.64
N LYS A 27 -23.11 -32.22 -3.13
CA LYS A 27 -22.18 -31.34 -3.88
C LYS A 27 -20.76 -31.90 -3.99
N ALA A 28 -20.38 -32.77 -3.09
CA ALA A 28 -19.04 -33.37 -3.05
C ALA A 28 -18.96 -34.73 -3.75
N SER A 29 -20.10 -35.34 -4.13
CA SER A 29 -20.16 -36.66 -4.73
C SER A 29 -19.37 -36.86 -6.03
N GLY A 30 -19.06 -35.76 -6.74
CA GLY A 30 -18.25 -35.76 -7.96
C GLY A 30 -16.80 -35.35 -7.73
N VAL A 31 -16.36 -35.13 -6.50
CA VAL A 31 -14.99 -34.64 -6.20
C VAL A 31 -14.07 -35.84 -5.95
N ASP A 32 -13.07 -36.01 -6.82
CA ASP A 32 -11.98 -36.98 -6.62
C ASP A 32 -10.82 -36.30 -5.86
N LEU A 33 -10.59 -36.70 -4.63
CA LEU A 33 -9.51 -36.23 -3.76
C LEU A 33 -8.23 -37.08 -3.89
N SER A 34 -8.26 -38.18 -4.65
CA SER A 34 -7.11 -39.10 -4.79
C SER A 34 -5.82 -38.40 -5.23
N PRO A 35 -5.82 -37.42 -6.18
CA PRO A 35 -4.62 -36.73 -6.56
C PRO A 35 -4.00 -35.90 -5.43
N LEU A 36 -4.82 -35.31 -4.56
CA LEU A 36 -4.36 -34.51 -3.40
C LEU A 36 -3.82 -35.41 -2.26
N LEU A 37 -4.35 -36.62 -2.13
CA LEU A 37 -3.97 -37.57 -1.08
C LEU A 37 -2.86 -38.53 -1.54
N HIS A 38 -2.44 -38.44 -2.78
CA HIS A 38 -1.40 -39.30 -3.34
C HIS A 38 -0.09 -39.19 -2.57
N GLN A 39 0.45 -40.30 -2.13
CA GLN A 39 1.81 -40.41 -1.57
C GLN A 39 2.74 -41.11 -2.59
N PRO A 40 3.81 -40.45 -3.03
CA PRO A 40 4.81 -41.11 -3.85
C PRO A 40 5.43 -42.31 -3.11
N GLN A 41 5.64 -43.40 -3.82
CA GLN A 41 6.34 -44.58 -3.29
C GLN A 41 7.86 -44.28 -3.35
N VAL A 42 8.40 -43.75 -2.27
CA VAL A 42 9.81 -43.39 -2.11
C VAL A 42 10.41 -44.05 -0.86
N SER A 43 11.73 -44.16 -0.82
CA SER A 43 12.43 -44.67 0.37
C SER A 43 12.09 -43.83 1.63
N ASP A 44 12.04 -44.46 2.80
CA ASP A 44 11.82 -43.81 4.08
C ASP A 44 12.93 -42.81 4.45
N SER A 45 14.07 -42.88 3.77
CA SER A 45 15.17 -41.90 3.92
C SER A 45 14.86 -40.54 3.27
N ILE A 46 13.84 -40.48 2.41
CA ILE A 46 13.43 -39.23 1.75
C ILE A 46 12.45 -38.49 2.64
N GLY A 47 12.81 -37.28 3.03
CA GLY A 47 11.96 -36.42 3.87
C GLY A 47 10.64 -36.07 3.19
N ARG A 48 9.53 -36.19 3.94
CA ARG A 48 8.20 -35.78 3.48
C ARG A 48 7.81 -34.38 3.97
N ARG A 49 8.74 -33.66 4.56
CA ARG A 49 8.64 -32.28 5.02
C ARG A 49 9.91 -31.53 4.69
N CYS A 50 9.93 -30.24 4.96
CA CYS A 50 11.16 -29.46 4.80
C CYS A 50 12.24 -29.98 5.76
N MET A 51 13.23 -30.69 5.22
CA MET A 51 14.36 -31.29 5.95
C MET A 51 15.69 -30.61 5.65
N ILE A 52 15.74 -29.76 4.63
CA ILE A 52 16.94 -29.08 4.16
C ILE A 52 16.74 -27.59 4.37
N ALA A 53 17.69 -26.92 5.01
CA ALA A 53 17.67 -25.47 5.14
C ALA A 53 17.75 -24.83 3.75
N GLN A 54 16.85 -23.89 3.49
CA GLN A 54 16.82 -23.17 2.23
C GLN A 54 17.80 -22.01 2.28
N ASP A 55 18.67 -21.90 1.26
CA ASP A 55 19.43 -20.68 1.01
C ASP A 55 18.55 -19.69 0.27
N HIS A 56 18.21 -18.60 0.91
CA HIS A 56 17.40 -17.52 0.36
C HIS A 56 18.20 -16.51 -0.48
N GLY A 57 19.51 -16.69 -0.63
CA GLY A 57 20.39 -15.80 -1.38
C GLY A 57 20.45 -14.37 -0.85
N LEU A 58 20.11 -14.15 0.43
CA LEU A 58 20.03 -12.80 1.01
C LEU A 58 21.36 -12.05 0.98
N LYS A 59 22.48 -12.76 1.08
CA LYS A 59 23.83 -12.19 1.00
C LYS A 59 24.14 -11.53 -0.36
N ASP A 60 23.42 -11.91 -1.41
CA ASP A 60 23.64 -11.40 -2.76
C ASP A 60 22.72 -10.20 -3.09
N THR A 61 21.89 -9.75 -2.16
CA THR A 61 21.02 -8.58 -2.32
C THR A 61 21.80 -7.28 -2.19
N LEU A 62 21.29 -6.20 -2.84
CA LEU A 62 21.87 -4.86 -2.72
C LEU A 62 21.93 -4.39 -1.25
N ASP A 63 20.92 -4.73 -0.47
CA ASP A 63 20.86 -4.42 0.95
C ASP A 63 22.04 -5.03 1.71
N SER A 64 22.31 -6.33 1.49
CA SER A 64 23.39 -7.04 2.21
C SER A 64 24.78 -6.66 1.72
N GLN A 65 24.92 -6.33 0.43
CA GLN A 65 26.21 -6.02 -0.16
C GLN A 65 26.66 -4.57 0.08
N ILE A 66 25.70 -3.63 0.15
CA ILE A 66 25.99 -2.20 0.17
C ILE A 66 25.19 -1.45 1.24
N LEU A 67 23.85 -1.57 1.23
CA LEU A 67 23.01 -0.63 1.97
C LEU A 67 23.10 -0.77 3.48
N LEU A 68 23.24 -2.00 4.01
CA LEU A 68 23.36 -2.22 5.45
C LEU A 68 24.63 -1.57 6.03
N ASP A 69 25.75 -1.69 5.35
CA ASP A 69 27.01 -1.07 5.77
C ASP A 69 26.94 0.46 5.62
N LEU A 70 26.42 0.94 4.50
CA LEU A 70 26.22 2.35 4.23
C LEU A 70 25.34 3.03 5.29
N CYS A 71 24.24 2.37 5.69
CA CYS A 71 23.27 2.90 6.66
C CYS A 71 23.65 2.62 8.13
N GLN A 72 24.79 1.97 8.42
CA GLN A 72 25.25 1.69 9.77
C GLN A 72 25.24 2.91 10.70
N PRO A 73 25.73 4.11 10.29
CA PRO A 73 25.69 5.29 11.15
C PRO A 73 24.28 5.66 11.60
N ALA A 74 23.31 5.62 10.67
CA ALA A 74 21.90 5.88 10.97
C ALA A 74 21.30 4.80 11.87
N ILE A 75 21.51 3.52 11.53
CA ILE A 75 20.96 2.38 12.29
C ILE A 75 21.51 2.35 13.71
N GLN A 76 22.81 2.60 13.90
CA GLN A 76 23.42 2.47 15.22
C GLN A 76 23.31 3.71 16.09
N ARG A 77 23.42 4.92 15.49
CA ARG A 77 23.57 6.19 16.22
C ARG A 77 22.55 7.25 15.84
N GLY A 78 21.65 6.97 14.88
CA GLY A 78 20.67 7.94 14.38
C GLY A 78 21.31 9.10 13.58
N GLU A 79 22.51 8.91 13.07
CA GLU A 79 23.22 9.89 12.25
C GLU A 79 22.64 9.93 10.83
N ARG A 80 22.58 11.12 10.24
CA ARG A 80 22.06 11.27 8.88
C ARG A 80 22.98 10.58 7.86
N VAL A 81 22.37 9.85 6.95
CA VAL A 81 23.03 9.17 5.83
C VAL A 81 22.33 9.56 4.53
N GLU A 82 23.11 10.06 3.57
CA GLU A 82 22.66 10.35 2.20
C GLU A 82 23.59 9.65 1.21
N ALA A 83 23.02 9.07 0.15
CA ALA A 83 23.81 8.45 -0.91
C ALA A 83 23.05 8.42 -2.24
N ASP A 84 23.84 8.49 -3.33
CA ASP A 84 23.40 8.29 -4.71
C ASP A 84 23.91 6.96 -5.23
N LEU A 85 23.03 6.12 -5.76
CA LEU A 85 23.32 4.74 -6.09
C LEU A 85 22.68 4.35 -7.45
N PRO A 86 23.37 3.57 -8.29
CA PRO A 86 22.74 2.96 -9.45
C PRO A 86 21.83 1.81 -9.01
N ILE A 87 20.70 1.67 -9.73
CA ILE A 87 19.78 0.54 -9.51
C ILE A 87 19.44 -0.14 -10.83
N ARG A 88 19.18 -1.44 -10.76
CA ARG A 88 18.74 -2.26 -11.90
C ARG A 88 17.56 -3.13 -11.46
N ASN A 89 16.74 -3.55 -12.41
CA ASN A 89 15.55 -4.37 -12.18
C ASN A 89 15.82 -5.77 -11.59
N ILE A 90 17.07 -6.21 -11.58
CA ILE A 90 17.50 -7.41 -10.84
C ILE A 90 17.60 -7.17 -9.33
N HIS A 91 17.75 -5.91 -8.89
CA HIS A 91 17.77 -5.56 -7.47
C HIS A 91 16.32 -5.49 -6.96
N ARG A 92 15.92 -6.55 -6.28
CA ARG A 92 14.58 -6.72 -5.73
C ARG A 92 14.56 -6.47 -4.23
N VAL A 93 13.43 -6.05 -3.70
CA VAL A 93 13.18 -5.87 -2.25
C VAL A 93 14.18 -4.89 -1.60
N VAL A 94 14.66 -3.91 -2.36
CA VAL A 94 15.67 -2.94 -1.94
C VAL A 94 15.19 -2.13 -0.74
N ALA A 95 16.07 -1.90 0.23
CA ALA A 95 15.89 -1.22 1.51
C ALA A 95 15.02 -1.96 2.54
N THR A 96 14.48 -3.16 2.25
CA THR A 96 13.69 -3.92 3.22
C THR A 96 14.53 -4.42 4.40
N GLN A 97 15.77 -4.86 4.17
CA GLN A 97 16.67 -5.28 5.28
C GLN A 97 17.11 -4.07 6.10
N VAL A 98 17.38 -2.93 5.47
CA VAL A 98 17.64 -1.66 6.16
C VAL A 98 16.46 -1.29 7.05
N GLY A 99 15.23 -1.31 6.51
CA GLY A 99 14.01 -1.06 7.27
C GLY A 99 13.83 -2.01 8.45
N SER A 100 14.10 -3.30 8.24
CA SER A 100 14.09 -4.30 9.32
C SER A 100 15.11 -3.98 10.42
N ALA A 101 16.32 -3.54 10.06
CA ALA A 101 17.36 -3.16 11.03
C ALA A 101 16.94 -1.92 11.84
N VAL A 102 16.36 -0.90 11.17
CA VAL A 102 15.82 0.29 11.84
C VAL A 102 14.71 -0.09 12.81
N THR A 103 13.71 -0.85 12.37
CA THR A 103 12.56 -1.25 13.20
C THR A 103 12.99 -2.10 14.41
N ARG A 104 13.94 -3.01 14.24
CA ARG A 104 14.47 -3.80 15.38
C ARG A 104 15.12 -2.94 16.45
N ARG A 105 15.71 -1.81 16.08
CA ARG A 105 16.42 -0.95 17.01
C ARG A 105 15.56 0.15 17.62
N TYR A 106 14.70 0.77 16.80
CA TYR A 106 13.92 1.96 17.16
C TYR A 106 12.43 1.66 17.36
N GLY A 107 11.98 0.42 17.11
CA GLY A 107 10.59 0.03 17.27
C GLY A 107 9.66 0.70 16.26
N PRO A 108 8.39 0.92 16.63
CA PRO A 108 7.38 1.52 15.74
C PRO A 108 7.62 3.01 15.44
N ASP A 109 8.36 3.71 16.29
CA ASP A 109 8.60 5.15 16.13
C ASP A 109 9.61 5.46 15.02
N GLY A 110 10.44 4.47 14.65
CA GLY A 110 11.46 4.61 13.60
C GLY A 110 12.53 5.64 13.94
N LEU A 111 13.03 6.32 12.91
CA LEU A 111 13.99 7.40 12.99
C LEU A 111 13.32 8.76 12.68
N PRO A 112 13.94 9.89 13.04
CA PRO A 112 13.53 11.20 12.53
C PRO A 112 13.46 11.20 11.00
N ASP A 113 12.58 12.00 10.43
CA ASP A 113 12.35 12.06 8.99
C ASP A 113 13.67 12.37 8.24
N ASP A 114 13.85 11.73 7.09
CA ASP A 114 15.01 11.88 6.20
C ASP A 114 16.37 11.56 6.88
N THR A 115 16.38 10.76 7.96
CA THR A 115 17.65 10.29 8.58
C THR A 115 18.43 9.39 7.64
N ILE A 116 17.74 8.53 6.87
CA ILE A 116 18.30 7.75 5.76
C ILE A 116 17.64 8.25 4.48
N HIS A 117 18.39 8.88 3.60
CA HIS A 117 17.93 9.34 2.30
C HIS A 117 18.79 8.73 1.20
N LEU A 118 18.22 7.77 0.49
CA LEU A 118 18.91 7.07 -0.60
C LEU A 118 18.25 7.42 -1.93
N ARG A 119 19.06 8.05 -2.83
CA ARG A 119 18.67 8.35 -4.19
C ARG A 119 19.18 7.25 -5.12
N PHE A 120 18.28 6.73 -5.95
CA PHE A 120 18.60 5.69 -6.93
C PHE A 120 18.37 6.20 -8.36
N HIS A 121 19.25 5.76 -9.28
CA HIS A 121 19.17 6.10 -10.69
C HIS A 121 19.04 4.83 -11.52
N GLY A 122 17.93 4.67 -12.24
CA GLY A 122 17.66 3.53 -13.14
C GLY A 122 16.32 2.85 -12.88
N SER A 123 16.24 1.56 -13.19
CA SER A 123 15.01 0.77 -13.06
C SER A 123 15.06 -0.11 -11.82
N ALA A 124 14.19 0.11 -10.86
CA ALA A 124 14.11 -0.70 -9.65
C ALA A 124 13.33 -2.01 -9.91
N GLY A 125 13.80 -3.11 -9.32
CA GLY A 125 13.12 -4.39 -9.35
C GLY A 125 11.87 -4.41 -8.44
N GLN A 126 11.23 -5.58 -8.36
CA GLN A 126 10.00 -5.75 -7.59
C GLN A 126 10.19 -5.45 -6.10
N SER A 127 9.14 -4.90 -5.49
CA SER A 127 9.06 -4.60 -4.05
C SER A 127 10.13 -3.61 -3.57
N PHE A 128 10.50 -2.63 -4.41
CA PHE A 128 11.35 -1.52 -3.99
C PHE A 128 10.71 -0.77 -2.82
N GLY A 129 11.45 -0.56 -1.74
CA GLY A 129 10.96 0.13 -0.56
C GLY A 129 9.88 -0.60 0.24
N ALA A 130 9.76 -1.93 0.09
CA ALA A 130 8.78 -2.69 0.87
C ALA A 130 9.08 -2.60 2.37
N PHE A 131 8.03 -2.31 3.17
CA PHE A 131 8.04 -2.25 4.64
C PHE A 131 9.00 -1.23 5.27
N ILE A 132 9.45 -0.22 4.52
CA ILE A 132 10.34 0.79 5.11
C ILE A 132 9.61 1.63 6.18
N PRO A 133 10.22 1.80 7.36
CA PRO A 133 9.66 2.55 8.46
C PRO A 133 9.96 4.04 8.35
N ARG A 134 9.41 4.83 9.26
CA ARG A 134 9.70 6.25 9.41
C ARG A 134 11.20 6.52 9.50
N GLY A 135 11.65 7.60 8.87
CA GLY A 135 13.03 8.04 8.81
C GLY A 135 13.83 7.51 7.62
N VAL A 136 13.22 6.61 6.81
CA VAL A 136 13.80 6.09 5.57
C VAL A 136 13.10 6.73 4.38
N THR A 137 13.83 7.49 3.59
CA THR A 137 13.39 8.11 2.33
C THR A 137 14.12 7.46 1.17
N LEU A 138 13.37 6.95 0.21
CA LEU A 138 13.88 6.43 -1.06
C LEU A 138 13.42 7.32 -2.20
N GLU A 139 14.35 7.85 -2.95
CA GLU A 139 14.12 8.65 -4.13
C GLU A 139 14.60 7.87 -5.35
N LEU A 140 13.77 7.74 -6.37
CA LEU A 140 14.06 6.99 -7.59
C LEU A 140 13.90 7.90 -8.80
N GLU A 141 15.02 8.29 -9.40
CA GLU A 141 15.05 8.84 -10.73
C GLU A 141 15.07 7.69 -11.73
N GLY A 142 13.88 7.32 -12.23
CA GLY A 142 13.71 6.14 -13.06
C GLY A 142 12.31 5.55 -12.98
N ASP A 143 12.23 4.23 -13.05
CA ASP A 143 10.99 3.46 -12.99
C ASP A 143 11.10 2.27 -12.03
N SER A 144 9.97 1.72 -11.60
CA SER A 144 9.95 0.56 -10.71
C SER A 144 8.96 -0.50 -11.18
N ASN A 145 9.32 -1.76 -10.96
CA ASN A 145 8.44 -2.90 -11.15
C ASN A 145 7.33 -2.96 -10.09
N ASP A 146 6.56 -4.06 -10.07
CA ASP A 146 5.41 -4.25 -9.19
C ASP A 146 5.76 -4.21 -7.70
N TYR A 147 4.73 -3.96 -6.87
CA TYR A 147 4.79 -3.97 -5.40
C TYR A 147 5.71 -2.91 -4.77
N ILE A 148 6.01 -1.80 -5.46
CA ILE A 148 6.73 -0.69 -4.83
C ILE A 148 6.00 -0.24 -3.56
N GLY A 149 6.74 0.00 -2.48
CA GLY A 149 6.18 0.46 -1.20
C GLY A 149 5.17 -0.49 -0.56
N LYS A 150 5.16 -1.80 -0.93
CA LYS A 150 4.29 -2.77 -0.27
C LYS A 150 4.49 -2.73 1.24
N GLY A 151 3.39 -2.55 1.99
CA GLY A 151 3.44 -2.50 3.45
C GLY A 151 4.26 -1.33 4.01
N LEU A 152 4.40 -0.23 3.26
CA LEU A 152 5.08 0.98 3.73
C LEU A 152 4.56 1.38 5.12
N SER A 153 5.46 1.61 6.07
CA SER A 153 5.12 1.79 7.47
C SER A 153 5.75 3.06 8.08
N GLY A 154 5.66 4.17 7.36
CA GLY A 154 6.11 5.49 7.82
C GLY A 154 7.23 6.10 7.00
N GLY A 155 7.84 5.36 6.08
CA GLY A 155 8.86 5.87 5.18
C GLY A 155 8.28 6.75 4.07
N LYS A 156 9.18 7.31 3.24
CA LYS A 156 8.84 8.16 2.12
C LYS A 156 9.39 7.56 0.82
N ILE A 157 8.57 7.54 -0.24
CA ILE A 157 8.98 7.10 -1.58
C ILE A 157 8.66 8.18 -2.60
N ILE A 158 9.66 8.58 -3.36
CA ILE A 158 9.58 9.60 -4.40
C ILE A 158 10.04 8.96 -5.71
N VAL A 159 9.22 9.05 -6.78
CA VAL A 159 9.57 8.50 -8.10
C VAL A 159 9.28 9.53 -9.18
N TYR A 160 10.24 9.75 -10.05
CA TYR A 160 10.09 10.63 -11.20
C TYR A 160 10.96 10.15 -12.38
N PRO A 161 10.57 10.47 -13.64
CA PRO A 161 11.36 10.13 -14.80
C PRO A 161 12.74 10.78 -14.78
N PRO A 162 13.77 10.16 -15.39
CA PRO A 162 15.08 10.75 -15.55
C PRO A 162 15.03 12.13 -16.21
N GLU A 163 15.94 13.00 -15.82
CA GLU A 163 16.12 14.29 -16.48
C GLU A 163 16.38 14.10 -17.99
N GLY A 164 15.72 14.89 -18.82
CA GLY A 164 15.82 14.76 -20.29
C GLY A 164 14.87 13.72 -20.91
N SER A 165 14.01 13.05 -20.14
CA SER A 165 12.94 12.23 -20.70
C SER A 165 12.01 13.03 -21.60
N THR A 166 11.71 12.51 -22.78
CA THR A 166 10.93 13.22 -23.81
C THR A 166 9.44 12.88 -23.82
N PHE A 167 9.00 11.94 -22.99
CA PHE A 167 7.60 11.56 -22.87
C PHE A 167 6.87 12.38 -21.80
N ALA A 168 5.54 12.49 -21.92
CA ALA A 168 4.69 13.09 -20.90
C ALA A 168 4.49 12.11 -19.74
N PRO A 169 4.98 12.41 -18.52
CA PRO A 169 4.88 11.47 -17.38
C PRO A 169 3.44 11.07 -17.08
N GLU A 170 2.52 12.02 -17.12
CA GLU A 170 1.09 11.83 -16.85
C GLU A 170 0.38 10.89 -17.85
N ALA A 171 1.03 10.52 -18.95
CA ALA A 171 0.52 9.58 -19.95
C ALA A 171 1.28 8.24 -19.97
N ASN A 172 2.30 8.07 -19.11
CA ASN A 172 3.16 6.89 -19.14
C ASN A 172 3.27 6.23 -17.77
N VAL A 173 3.23 4.89 -17.77
CA VAL A 173 3.39 4.09 -16.55
C VAL A 173 4.85 4.15 -16.11
N ILE A 174 5.08 4.63 -14.87
CA ILE A 174 6.41 4.73 -14.27
C ILE A 174 6.61 3.73 -13.13
N ILE A 175 5.54 3.30 -12.49
CA ILE A 175 5.57 2.25 -11.46
C ILE A 175 4.59 1.14 -11.82
N GLY A 176 4.97 -0.11 -11.54
CA GLY A 176 4.18 -1.28 -11.86
C GLY A 176 2.90 -1.43 -11.05
N ASN A 177 2.35 -2.65 -11.07
CA ASN A 177 1.08 -2.98 -10.41
C ASN A 177 1.24 -3.14 -8.89
N VAL A 178 0.12 -3.04 -8.18
CA VAL A 178 0.02 -3.31 -6.73
C VAL A 178 0.94 -2.42 -5.88
N ALA A 179 1.21 -1.21 -6.36
CA ALA A 179 2.00 -0.23 -5.65
C ALA A 179 1.32 0.18 -4.32
N PHE A 180 2.09 0.27 -3.24
CA PHE A 180 1.65 0.65 -1.89
C PHE A 180 0.56 -0.26 -1.29
N TYR A 181 0.49 -1.52 -1.73
CA TYR A 181 -0.43 -2.50 -1.16
C TYR A 181 -0.23 -2.65 0.35
N GLY A 182 -1.32 -2.46 1.11
CA GLY A 182 -1.30 -2.62 2.56
C GLY A 182 -0.40 -1.64 3.30
N ALA A 183 -0.10 -0.48 2.73
CA ALA A 183 0.64 0.58 3.40
C ALA A 183 -0.14 1.09 4.62
N THR A 184 0.53 1.25 5.76
CA THR A 184 -0.08 1.63 7.04
C THR A 184 0.17 3.07 7.43
N SER A 185 1.23 3.69 6.89
CA SER A 185 1.60 5.09 7.08
C SER A 185 2.73 5.48 6.12
N GLY A 186 3.10 6.75 6.11
CA GLY A 186 4.17 7.29 5.27
C GLY A 186 3.67 8.14 4.12
N GLU A 187 4.56 8.42 3.18
CA GLU A 187 4.30 9.32 2.07
C GLU A 187 4.78 8.74 0.74
N ALA A 188 4.04 9.02 -0.34
CA ALA A 188 4.42 8.62 -1.69
C ALA A 188 4.12 9.72 -2.71
N TYR A 189 5.10 10.06 -3.55
CA TYR A 189 5.01 11.09 -4.57
C TYR A 189 5.49 10.54 -5.90
N ILE A 190 4.55 10.32 -6.83
CA ILE A 190 4.79 9.60 -8.08
C ILE A 190 4.49 10.50 -9.27
N ARG A 191 5.52 10.97 -9.95
CA ARG A 191 5.39 11.74 -11.19
C ARG A 191 5.29 10.79 -12.38
N GLY A 192 4.07 10.46 -12.74
CA GLY A 192 3.70 9.52 -13.79
C GLY A 192 2.54 8.64 -13.37
N VAL A 193 2.21 7.67 -14.21
CA VAL A 193 1.09 6.76 -14.01
C VAL A 193 1.54 5.53 -13.22
N ALA A 194 0.74 5.13 -12.24
CA ALA A 194 0.86 3.83 -11.59
C ALA A 194 0.06 2.77 -12.37
N GLY A 195 0.55 1.53 -12.38
CA GLY A 195 -0.18 0.38 -12.90
C GLY A 195 -1.49 0.11 -12.14
N GLU A 196 -2.02 -1.11 -12.30
CA GLU A 196 -3.25 -1.51 -11.64
C GLU A 196 -3.07 -1.68 -10.12
N ARG A 197 -4.17 -1.55 -9.37
CA ARG A 197 -4.25 -1.83 -7.92
C ARG A 197 -3.37 -0.93 -7.05
N PHE A 198 -3.27 0.33 -7.42
CA PHE A 198 -2.59 1.36 -6.62
C PHE A 198 -3.29 1.55 -5.27
N CYS A 199 -2.54 1.56 -4.17
CA CYS A 199 -3.03 1.78 -2.81
C CYS A 199 -4.12 0.81 -2.31
N VAL A 200 -4.16 -0.42 -2.85
CA VAL A 200 -5.08 -1.44 -2.33
C VAL A 200 -4.77 -1.74 -0.87
N ARG A 201 -5.82 -1.75 -0.01
CA ARG A 201 -5.70 -1.91 1.45
C ARG A 201 -4.82 -0.88 2.14
N ASN A 202 -4.68 0.31 1.57
CA ASN A 202 -4.06 1.43 2.27
C ASN A 202 -4.84 1.76 3.54
N SER A 203 -4.15 1.92 4.68
CA SER A 203 -4.76 2.25 5.96
C SER A 203 -4.20 3.53 6.62
N GLY A 204 -3.25 4.23 5.96
CA GLY A 204 -2.69 5.47 6.54
C GLY A 204 -1.66 6.21 5.70
N LEU A 205 -1.28 5.68 4.53
CA LEU A 205 -0.37 6.36 3.60
C LEU A 205 -1.04 7.60 3.01
N LYS A 206 -0.26 8.68 2.86
CA LYS A 206 -0.57 9.84 2.01
C LYS A 206 0.15 9.72 0.68
N ALA A 207 -0.58 9.74 -0.44
CA ALA A 207 0.00 9.56 -1.75
C ALA A 207 -0.51 10.58 -2.78
N VAL A 208 0.39 11.05 -3.65
CA VAL A 208 0.04 11.84 -4.85
C VAL A 208 0.61 11.13 -6.06
N VAL A 209 -0.23 10.96 -7.10
CA VAL A 209 0.12 10.28 -8.35
C VAL A 209 -0.52 10.99 -9.54
N GLU A 210 0.12 10.94 -10.72
CA GLU A 210 -0.39 11.63 -11.92
C GLU A 210 -1.38 10.80 -12.74
N GLY A 211 -1.58 9.54 -12.39
CA GLY A 211 -2.60 8.66 -12.97
C GLY A 211 -2.53 7.25 -12.39
N VAL A 212 -3.60 6.48 -12.51
CA VAL A 212 -3.68 5.10 -12.01
C VAL A 212 -4.42 4.19 -12.97
N GLY A 213 -4.04 2.92 -12.99
CA GLY A 213 -4.75 1.85 -13.70
C GLY A 213 -6.05 1.42 -13.00
N ASP A 214 -6.56 0.25 -13.40
CA ASP A 214 -7.76 -0.35 -12.84
C ASP A 214 -7.59 -0.69 -11.33
N HIS A 215 -8.69 -0.69 -10.58
CA HIS A 215 -8.75 -1.17 -9.19
C HIS A 215 -7.96 -0.35 -8.16
N ALA A 216 -7.71 0.93 -8.40
CA ALA A 216 -7.03 1.78 -7.41
C ALA A 216 -7.92 2.00 -6.16
N CYS A 217 -7.28 2.11 -4.99
CA CYS A 217 -7.90 2.30 -3.68
C CYS A 217 -8.91 1.21 -3.26
N GLU A 218 -8.85 0.00 -3.85
CA GLU A 218 -9.68 -1.11 -3.40
C GLU A 218 -9.40 -1.47 -1.94
N TYR A 219 -10.49 -1.71 -1.18
CA TYR A 219 -10.40 -2.07 0.25
C TYR A 219 -9.56 -1.10 1.11
N MET A 220 -9.42 0.15 0.67
CA MET A 220 -8.74 1.19 1.45
C MET A 220 -9.53 1.46 2.74
N THR A 221 -8.84 1.59 3.86
CA THR A 221 -9.42 1.78 5.19
C THR A 221 -8.95 3.04 5.90
N GLY A 222 -7.96 3.75 5.34
CA GLY A 222 -7.39 4.98 5.91
C GLY A 222 -6.39 5.63 4.96
N GLY A 223 -5.86 6.78 5.37
CA GLY A 223 -4.93 7.57 4.57
C GLY A 223 -5.61 8.50 3.56
N SER A 224 -4.80 9.16 2.73
CA SER A 224 -5.26 10.13 1.71
C SER A 224 -4.55 9.88 0.37
N VAL A 225 -5.32 9.78 -0.71
CA VAL A 225 -4.78 9.56 -2.06
C VAL A 225 -5.24 10.67 -2.99
N VAL A 226 -4.32 11.34 -3.67
CA VAL A 226 -4.61 12.38 -4.67
C VAL A 226 -4.18 11.88 -6.04
N VAL A 227 -5.11 11.84 -7.00
CA VAL A 227 -4.87 11.47 -8.40
C VAL A 227 -5.09 12.69 -9.28
N LEU A 228 -4.04 13.16 -9.94
CA LEU A 228 -4.05 14.39 -10.73
C LEU A 228 -4.54 14.21 -12.18
N GLY A 229 -4.62 12.96 -12.65
CA GLY A 229 -4.95 12.63 -14.03
C GLY A 229 -5.85 11.41 -14.17
N SER A 230 -5.61 10.59 -15.18
CA SER A 230 -6.49 9.50 -15.57
C SER A 230 -6.61 8.40 -14.51
N THR A 231 -7.80 7.79 -14.44
CA THR A 231 -8.08 6.60 -13.63
C THR A 231 -8.55 5.45 -14.51
N GLY A 232 -8.26 4.22 -14.07
CA GLY A 232 -8.86 3.01 -14.61
C GLY A 232 -10.25 2.72 -14.03
N ARG A 233 -10.77 1.51 -14.29
CA ARG A 233 -12.10 1.03 -13.84
C ARG A 233 -12.05 0.52 -12.41
N ASN A 234 -13.24 0.38 -11.83
CA ASN A 234 -13.47 -0.22 -10.51
C ASN A 234 -12.69 0.45 -9.39
N PHE A 235 -12.48 1.77 -9.50
CA PHE A 235 -11.83 2.59 -8.47
C PHE A 235 -12.63 2.51 -7.17
N ALA A 236 -11.97 2.43 -6.02
CA ALA A 236 -12.54 2.41 -4.68
C ALA A 236 -13.47 1.21 -4.36
N ALA A 237 -13.40 0.10 -5.08
CA ALA A 237 -14.20 -1.08 -4.75
C ALA A 237 -13.91 -1.58 -3.33
N GLY A 238 -14.96 -1.70 -2.50
CA GLY A 238 -14.83 -2.13 -1.10
C GLY A 238 -14.10 -1.13 -0.18
N MET A 239 -13.90 0.12 -0.62
CA MET A 239 -13.29 1.17 0.20
C MET A 239 -14.20 1.53 1.38
N SER A 240 -13.69 1.38 2.60
CA SER A 240 -14.47 1.59 3.84
C SER A 240 -13.94 2.72 4.72
N GLY A 241 -12.77 3.29 4.42
CA GLY A 241 -12.17 4.40 5.17
C GLY A 241 -11.09 5.12 4.39
N GLY A 242 -10.59 6.23 4.95
CA GLY A 242 -9.71 7.15 4.26
C GLY A 242 -10.42 7.98 3.20
N LEU A 243 -9.67 8.81 2.48
CA LEU A 243 -10.19 9.72 1.45
C LEU A 243 -9.36 9.59 0.17
N ALA A 244 -10.05 9.63 -0.97
CA ALA A 244 -9.39 9.83 -2.26
C ALA A 244 -9.94 11.07 -2.96
N TYR A 245 -9.05 11.77 -3.65
CA TYR A 245 -9.34 12.99 -4.38
C TYR A 245 -8.85 12.82 -5.82
N VAL A 246 -9.75 12.90 -6.77
CA VAL A 246 -9.46 12.68 -8.20
C VAL A 246 -9.81 13.91 -8.99
N ILE A 247 -8.91 14.40 -9.84
CA ILE A 247 -9.26 15.44 -10.79
C ILE A 247 -9.95 14.79 -12.00
N ASP A 248 -11.23 15.05 -12.16
CA ASP A 248 -12.04 14.53 -13.26
C ASP A 248 -12.11 15.55 -14.40
N TRP A 249 -11.06 15.58 -15.23
CA TRP A 249 -10.93 16.53 -16.33
C TRP A 249 -11.98 16.36 -17.43
N ASP A 250 -12.43 15.14 -17.66
CA ASP A 250 -13.31 14.77 -18.78
C ASP A 250 -14.75 14.37 -18.35
N GLY A 251 -15.05 14.44 -17.04
CA GLY A 251 -16.36 14.08 -16.51
C GLY A 251 -16.68 12.58 -16.58
N THR A 252 -15.65 11.71 -16.69
CA THR A 252 -15.87 10.27 -16.87
C THR A 252 -15.64 9.44 -15.61
N PHE A 253 -15.10 10.03 -14.54
CA PHE A 253 -14.69 9.31 -13.34
C PHE A 253 -15.85 8.58 -12.65
N GLU A 254 -17.04 9.15 -12.63
CA GLU A 254 -18.22 8.52 -12.03
C GLU A 254 -18.48 7.11 -12.58
N ARG A 255 -18.25 6.89 -13.88
CA ARG A 255 -18.45 5.58 -14.53
C ARG A 255 -17.34 4.57 -14.22
N LYS A 256 -16.18 5.07 -13.77
CA LYS A 256 -15.00 4.28 -13.44
C LYS A 256 -14.96 3.91 -11.95
N CYS A 257 -15.69 4.63 -11.11
CA CYS A 257 -15.74 4.41 -9.67
C CYS A 257 -16.79 3.36 -9.28
N ASN A 258 -16.42 2.45 -8.39
CA ASN A 258 -17.35 1.52 -7.76
C ASN A 258 -18.04 2.22 -6.57
N LYS A 259 -19.31 2.63 -6.78
CA LYS A 259 -20.09 3.43 -5.82
C LYS A 259 -20.85 2.59 -4.78
N GLU A 260 -20.62 1.30 -4.69
CA GLU A 260 -21.34 0.43 -3.75
C GLU A 260 -21.14 0.92 -2.30
N MET A 261 -19.90 1.19 -1.90
CA MET A 261 -19.55 1.60 -0.54
C MET A 261 -19.11 3.06 -0.41
N VAL A 262 -19.06 3.83 -1.51
CA VAL A 262 -18.60 5.23 -1.49
C VAL A 262 -19.60 6.16 -2.13
N ASP A 263 -19.56 7.43 -1.72
CA ASP A 263 -20.21 8.56 -2.37
C ASP A 263 -19.16 9.41 -3.10
N LEU A 264 -19.57 10.04 -4.20
CA LEU A 264 -18.79 11.04 -4.90
C LEU A 264 -19.30 12.42 -4.54
N GLU A 265 -18.43 13.25 -4.02
CA GLU A 265 -18.77 14.57 -3.50
C GLU A 265 -17.82 15.63 -4.08
N THR A 266 -18.24 16.88 -4.04
CA THR A 266 -17.37 18.01 -4.37
C THR A 266 -16.42 18.28 -3.21
N LEU A 267 -15.17 18.59 -3.48
CA LEU A 267 -14.20 19.04 -2.50
C LEU A 267 -14.52 20.51 -2.13
N CYS A 268 -15.07 20.72 -0.92
CA CYS A 268 -15.53 22.04 -0.49
C CYS A 268 -15.10 22.43 0.93
N ASP A 269 -14.66 21.50 1.75
CA ASP A 269 -14.19 21.78 3.11
C ASP A 269 -12.84 22.54 3.04
N PRO A 270 -12.71 23.73 3.66
CA PRO A 270 -11.48 24.54 3.57
C PRO A 270 -10.25 23.84 4.13
N ALA A 271 -10.40 23.02 5.17
CA ALA A 271 -9.27 22.29 5.77
C ALA A 271 -8.80 21.15 4.85
N GLU A 272 -9.73 20.40 4.26
CA GLU A 272 -9.41 19.37 3.26
C GLU A 272 -8.79 19.99 2.00
N ILE A 273 -9.32 21.13 1.50
CA ILE A 273 -8.75 21.87 0.38
C ILE A 273 -7.29 22.26 0.67
N ALA A 274 -7.02 22.78 1.85
CA ALA A 274 -5.66 23.16 2.26
C ALA A 274 -4.73 21.95 2.33
N GLU A 275 -5.19 20.81 2.86
CA GLU A 275 -4.42 19.57 2.92
C GLU A 275 -4.10 19.02 1.52
N VAL A 276 -5.11 18.92 0.64
CA VAL A 276 -4.92 18.45 -0.74
C VAL A 276 -3.95 19.36 -1.48
N LYS A 277 -4.11 20.68 -1.35
CA LYS A 277 -3.22 21.65 -1.97
C LYS A 277 -1.77 21.51 -1.47
N ALA A 278 -1.58 21.30 -0.16
CA ALA A 278 -0.27 21.07 0.43
C ALA A 278 0.37 19.77 -0.08
N MET A 279 -0.39 18.68 -0.19
CA MET A 279 0.11 17.41 -0.75
C MET A 279 0.57 17.59 -2.20
N ILE A 280 -0.21 18.30 -3.04
CA ILE A 280 0.14 18.57 -4.43
C ILE A 280 1.38 19.48 -4.51
N HIS A 281 1.51 20.46 -3.63
CA HIS A 281 2.69 21.33 -3.56
C HIS A 281 3.95 20.51 -3.23
N THR A 282 3.90 19.66 -2.21
CA THR A 282 5.02 18.78 -1.87
C THR A 282 5.38 17.85 -3.03
N HIS A 283 4.36 17.30 -3.72
CA HIS A 283 4.58 16.49 -4.92
C HIS A 283 5.30 17.29 -6.04
N ALA A 284 4.87 18.52 -6.29
CA ALA A 284 5.50 19.39 -7.29
C ALA A 284 6.96 19.68 -6.96
N GLU A 285 7.27 19.99 -5.69
CA GLU A 285 8.63 20.30 -5.26
C GLU A 285 9.55 19.07 -5.28
N LEU A 286 9.08 17.92 -4.81
CA LEU A 286 9.90 16.70 -4.72
C LEU A 286 10.15 16.03 -6.07
N THR A 287 9.22 16.19 -7.02
CA THR A 287 9.28 15.45 -8.29
C THR A 287 9.48 16.34 -9.52
N GLY A 288 9.38 17.66 -9.37
CA GLY A 288 9.39 18.60 -10.50
C GLY A 288 8.18 18.43 -11.44
N SER A 289 7.03 17.96 -10.94
CA SER A 289 5.83 17.70 -11.72
C SER A 289 5.26 18.95 -12.37
N LEU A 290 5.31 19.04 -13.70
CA LEU A 290 4.70 20.12 -14.46
C LEU A 290 3.17 20.11 -14.38
N LEU A 291 2.57 18.90 -14.26
CA LEU A 291 1.13 18.76 -14.06
C LEU A 291 0.71 19.37 -12.72
N ALA A 292 1.41 19.04 -11.65
CA ALA A 292 1.15 19.60 -10.33
C ALA A 292 1.31 21.13 -10.29
N TYR A 293 2.36 21.67 -10.91
CA TYR A 293 2.52 23.12 -11.03
C TYR A 293 1.39 23.78 -11.80
N ARG A 294 0.89 23.16 -12.89
CA ARG A 294 -0.29 23.65 -13.63
C ARG A 294 -1.56 23.63 -12.78
N VAL A 295 -1.79 22.55 -12.03
CA VAL A 295 -2.91 22.45 -11.10
C VAL A 295 -2.87 23.55 -10.05
N LEU A 296 -1.72 23.77 -9.43
CA LEU A 296 -1.53 24.80 -8.40
C LEU A 296 -1.66 26.23 -8.96
N GLY A 297 -1.11 26.46 -10.16
CA GLY A 297 -1.16 27.77 -10.82
C GLY A 297 -2.57 28.18 -11.30
N ASN A 298 -3.44 27.20 -11.57
CA ASN A 298 -4.82 27.41 -11.98
C ASN A 298 -5.81 26.84 -10.96
N TRP A 299 -5.50 27.02 -9.66
CA TRP A 299 -6.22 26.36 -8.58
C TRP A 299 -7.73 26.60 -8.60
N ASP A 300 -8.15 27.86 -8.77
CA ASP A 300 -9.58 28.23 -8.71
C ASP A 300 -10.37 27.62 -9.88
N GLU A 301 -9.73 27.43 -11.03
CA GLU A 301 -10.32 26.76 -12.20
C GLU A 301 -10.30 25.22 -12.03
N THR A 302 -9.30 24.68 -11.32
CA THR A 302 -9.11 23.24 -11.14
C THR A 302 -9.95 22.69 -9.99
N LEU A 303 -10.14 23.45 -8.92
CA LEU A 303 -10.83 22.99 -7.72
C LEU A 303 -12.25 22.41 -8.00
N PRO A 304 -13.08 22.97 -8.90
CA PRO A 304 -14.37 22.40 -9.22
C PRO A 304 -14.32 21.01 -9.90
N HIS A 305 -13.17 20.62 -10.46
CA HIS A 305 -12.97 19.32 -11.09
C HIS A 305 -12.56 18.22 -10.09
N PHE A 306 -12.23 18.59 -8.84
CA PHE A 306 -11.92 17.60 -7.81
C PHE A 306 -13.18 16.87 -7.38
N VAL A 307 -13.13 15.54 -7.52
CA VAL A 307 -14.11 14.62 -6.96
C VAL A 307 -13.52 13.99 -5.70
N ARG A 308 -14.21 14.19 -4.59
CA ARG A 308 -13.93 13.57 -3.29
C ARG A 308 -14.62 12.22 -3.24
N VAL A 309 -13.86 11.15 -3.06
CA VAL A 309 -14.37 9.79 -2.85
C VAL A 309 -14.48 9.55 -1.35
N MET A 310 -15.71 9.52 -0.84
CA MET A 310 -16.04 9.44 0.57
C MET A 310 -16.71 8.10 0.90
N PRO A 311 -16.09 7.21 1.70
CA PRO A 311 -16.77 5.99 2.14
C PRO A 311 -17.97 6.31 3.03
N LYS A 312 -19.10 5.66 2.74
CA LYS A 312 -20.39 5.91 3.41
C LYS A 312 -20.32 5.66 4.92
N ASP A 313 -19.73 4.54 5.33
CA ASP A 313 -19.58 4.20 6.73
C ASP A 313 -18.58 5.10 7.46
N TYR A 314 -17.49 5.51 6.79
CA TYR A 314 -16.53 6.47 7.35
C TYR A 314 -17.18 7.84 7.56
N LYS A 315 -17.98 8.31 6.60
CA LYS A 315 -18.74 9.55 6.72
C LYS A 315 -19.65 9.56 7.95
N ARG A 316 -20.36 8.43 8.19
CA ARG A 316 -21.20 8.26 9.37
C ARG A 316 -20.40 8.28 10.67
N MET A 317 -19.27 7.59 10.71
CA MET A 317 -18.39 7.63 11.87
C MET A 317 -17.89 9.03 12.17
N LEU A 318 -17.46 9.79 11.15
CA LEU A 318 -17.06 11.18 11.32
C LEU A 318 -18.22 12.05 11.86
N GLN A 319 -19.46 11.80 11.43
CA GLN A 319 -20.61 12.49 11.95
C GLN A 319 -20.89 12.09 13.41
N ALA A 320 -20.84 10.81 13.74
CA ALA A 320 -21.01 10.33 15.10
C ALA A 320 -19.97 10.93 16.06
N PHE A 321 -18.70 11.04 15.65
CA PHE A 321 -17.68 11.74 16.44
C PHE A 321 -18.01 13.20 16.66
N ARG A 322 -18.42 13.94 15.64
CA ARG A 322 -18.84 15.36 15.79
C ARG A 322 -20.00 15.51 16.74
N ASP A 323 -20.99 14.63 16.66
CA ASP A 323 -22.19 14.68 17.51
C ASP A 323 -21.83 14.42 18.97
N VAL A 324 -20.95 13.47 19.22
CA VAL A 324 -20.45 13.12 20.56
C VAL A 324 -19.57 14.22 21.14
N GLU A 325 -18.68 14.83 20.35
CA GLU A 325 -17.87 15.97 20.77
C GLU A 325 -18.73 17.21 21.07
N ASN A 326 -19.75 17.48 20.25
CA ASN A 326 -20.72 18.55 20.48
C ASN A 326 -21.55 18.31 21.75
N ALA A 327 -21.75 17.05 22.16
CA ALA A 327 -22.36 16.68 23.43
C ALA A 327 -21.39 16.81 24.63
N GLY A 328 -20.13 17.22 24.38
CA GLY A 328 -19.13 17.51 25.43
C GLY A 328 -18.32 16.29 25.87
N LEU A 329 -18.40 15.15 25.17
CA LEU A 329 -17.58 13.99 25.45
C LEU A 329 -16.20 14.13 24.73
N SER A 330 -15.14 13.55 25.30
CA SER A 330 -13.79 13.60 24.77
C SER A 330 -13.00 12.32 25.10
N GLY A 331 -11.89 12.07 24.39
CA GLY A 331 -11.03 10.92 24.63
C GLY A 331 -11.74 9.59 24.40
N ASP A 332 -11.41 8.58 25.23
CA ASP A 332 -11.94 7.22 25.09
C ASP A 332 -13.47 7.13 25.24
N GLU A 333 -14.08 8.01 26.05
CA GLU A 333 -15.53 8.07 26.20
C GLU A 333 -16.20 8.50 24.89
N ALA A 334 -15.64 9.48 24.18
CA ALA A 334 -16.15 9.91 22.88
C ALA A 334 -16.02 8.79 21.84
N VAL A 335 -14.90 8.07 21.82
CA VAL A 335 -14.69 6.95 20.92
C VAL A 335 -15.72 5.84 21.14
N MET A 336 -15.95 5.47 22.41
CA MET A 336 -16.93 4.42 22.76
C MET A 336 -18.36 4.85 22.41
N ALA A 337 -18.74 6.08 22.72
CA ALA A 337 -20.09 6.61 22.43
C ALA A 337 -20.33 6.67 20.89
N ALA A 338 -19.37 7.16 20.11
CA ALA A 338 -19.47 7.19 18.65
C ALA A 338 -19.57 5.77 18.05
N PHE A 339 -18.83 4.81 18.62
CA PHE A 339 -18.88 3.41 18.21
C PHE A 339 -20.26 2.78 18.51
N GLU A 340 -20.81 3.01 19.68
CA GLU A 340 -22.15 2.54 20.05
C GLU A 340 -23.24 3.13 19.15
N MET A 341 -23.18 4.43 18.86
CA MET A 341 -24.09 5.07 17.91
C MET A 341 -24.02 4.42 16.55
N ASN A 342 -22.81 4.12 16.04
CA ASN A 342 -22.64 3.51 14.73
C ASN A 342 -23.10 2.04 14.68
N ILE A 343 -22.95 1.24 15.75
CA ILE A 343 -23.40 -0.17 15.78
C ILE A 343 -24.92 -0.26 15.62
N HIS A 344 -25.66 0.67 16.22
CA HIS A 344 -27.12 0.66 16.21
C HIS A 344 -27.74 1.36 15.00
N ASP A 345 -26.91 1.91 14.09
CA ASP A 345 -27.41 2.57 12.90
C ASP A 345 -27.85 1.54 11.85
N ALA A 346 -29.14 1.53 11.52
CA ALA A 346 -29.75 0.64 10.53
C ALA A 346 -29.32 0.92 9.08
N VAL A 347 -28.65 2.04 8.81
CA VAL A 347 -28.19 2.48 7.48
C VAL A 347 -26.77 1.99 7.17
N ARG A 348 -26.15 1.23 8.06
CA ARG A 348 -24.81 0.65 7.88
C ARG A 348 -24.70 -0.18 6.59
N VAL A 349 -23.67 0.06 5.80
CA VAL A 349 -23.40 -0.62 4.52
C VAL A 349 -22.48 -1.83 4.72
N SER A 350 -21.54 -1.74 5.65
CA SER A 350 -20.57 -2.80 5.93
C SER A 350 -20.80 -3.47 7.29
N GLY A 351 -20.57 -4.77 7.39
CA GLY A 351 -20.56 -5.51 8.65
C GLY A 351 -21.85 -6.20 9.01
N ASN A 352 -22.46 -6.92 8.07
CA ASN A 352 -23.40 -8.00 8.34
C ASN A 352 -22.66 -9.28 8.72
#